data_7975397fab6487aed3f31779f482814b
#
_entry.id   7975397fab6487aed3f31779f482814b
#
_cell.length_a   1.000
_cell.length_b   1.000
_cell.length_c   1.000
_cell.angle_alpha   90.00
_cell.angle_beta   90.00
_cell.angle_gamma   90.00
#
_symmetry.space_group_name_H-M   'P 1'
#
loop_
_entity.id
_entity.type
_entity.pdbx_description
1 polymer ?
#
loop_
_entity_poly.entity_id
_entity_poly.type
_entity_poly.pdbx_seq_one_letter_code
_entity_poly.pdbx_strand_id
1 'polypeptide(L)'
;HNRSSVAMQLKTMIQILQFLDREIRKMPEQLGEPDLYWTFENNSYGQSVIELLNEVGLDHIPGQLMSEPGQSTFRMRRGFNTNTKTKSQAITKFKSLIESNRMQIHSKPLVSQLKNYVSKGDSFAAKSGEHDDLVSATLLIVRMSQMIGKWDDRTAATLMDNSLLEIDGLQEPMPIAVSIW
;
A
#
# COMPACT_ATOMS: atom_id res chain seq x y z
N HIS A 1 12.91 10.27 -2.87
CA HIS A 1 14.02 11.11 -3.27
C HIS A 1 13.54 12.28 -4.13
N ASN A 2 13.54 13.48 -3.56
CA ASN A 2 13.09 14.73 -4.19
C ASN A 2 13.83 15.13 -5.49
N ARG A 3 14.71 14.28 -6.01
CA ARG A 3 15.49 14.52 -7.25
C ARG A 3 15.10 13.62 -8.40
N SER A 4 14.27 12.60 -8.19
CA SER A 4 13.82 11.72 -9.26
C SER A 4 12.54 12.28 -9.89
N SER A 5 12.47 12.29 -11.22
CA SER A 5 11.23 12.66 -11.93
C SER A 5 10.13 11.64 -11.65
N VAL A 6 8.86 12.06 -11.74
CA VAL A 6 7.70 11.16 -11.60
C VAL A 6 7.78 9.99 -12.58
N ALA A 7 8.23 10.23 -13.82
CA ALA A 7 8.43 9.18 -14.82
C ALA A 7 9.48 8.14 -14.38
N MET A 8 10.57 8.56 -13.73
CA MET A 8 11.57 7.64 -13.20
C MET A 8 11.02 6.81 -12.04
N GLN A 9 10.26 7.43 -11.16
CA GLN A 9 9.62 6.74 -10.02
C GLN A 9 8.62 5.70 -10.53
N LEU A 10 7.77 6.05 -11.48
CA LEU A 10 6.82 5.14 -12.10
C LEU A 10 7.53 3.98 -12.81
N LYS A 11 8.57 4.26 -13.59
CA LYS A 11 9.38 3.22 -14.23
C LYS A 11 9.96 2.23 -13.21
N THR A 12 10.51 2.74 -12.12
CA THR A 12 11.08 1.91 -11.05
C THR A 12 10.00 1.05 -10.39
N MET A 13 8.81 1.61 -10.14
CA MET A 13 7.69 0.85 -9.60
C MET A 13 7.27 -0.27 -10.56
N ILE A 14 7.10 0.01 -11.83
CA ILE A 14 6.75 -1.01 -12.83
C ILE A 14 7.78 -2.14 -12.83
N GLN A 15 9.07 -1.83 -12.75
CA GLN A 15 10.14 -2.83 -12.65
C GLN A 15 10.02 -3.70 -11.39
N ILE A 16 9.67 -3.09 -10.26
CA ILE A 16 9.43 -3.81 -9.00
C ILE A 16 8.21 -4.73 -9.15
N LEU A 17 7.10 -4.24 -9.70
CA LEU A 17 5.90 -5.06 -9.92
C LEU A 17 6.18 -6.23 -10.86
N GLN A 18 6.92 -6.01 -11.96
CA GLN A 18 7.34 -7.07 -12.88
C GLN A 18 8.26 -8.11 -12.19
N PHE A 19 9.13 -7.65 -11.31
CA PHE A 19 9.96 -8.54 -10.52
C PHE A 19 9.12 -9.39 -9.56
N LEU A 20 8.22 -8.75 -8.80
CA LEU A 20 7.35 -9.44 -7.83
C LEU A 20 6.41 -10.44 -8.53
N ASP A 21 5.75 -10.06 -9.62
CA ASP A 21 4.91 -10.95 -10.41
C ASP A 21 5.68 -12.21 -10.83
N ARG A 22 6.89 -12.02 -11.36
CA ARG A 22 7.75 -13.13 -11.78
C ARG A 22 8.18 -14.03 -10.62
N GLU A 23 8.49 -13.46 -9.45
CA GLU A 23 8.90 -14.26 -8.28
C GLU A 23 7.70 -15.00 -7.67
N ILE A 24 6.53 -14.38 -7.58
CA ILE A 24 5.30 -15.04 -7.10
C ILE A 24 4.93 -16.22 -8.01
N ARG A 25 4.99 -16.06 -9.33
CA ARG A 25 4.71 -17.15 -10.29
C ARG A 25 5.64 -18.37 -10.16
N LYS A 26 6.79 -18.24 -9.51
CA LYS A 26 7.71 -19.34 -9.25
C LYS A 26 7.36 -20.12 -7.97
N MET A 27 6.48 -19.58 -7.13
CA MET A 27 6.10 -20.24 -5.89
C MET A 27 5.25 -21.49 -6.18
N PRO A 28 5.56 -22.67 -5.59
CA PRO A 28 4.84 -23.91 -5.87
C PRO A 28 3.36 -23.85 -5.52
N GLU A 29 3.00 -23.04 -4.55
CA GLU A 29 1.64 -22.85 -4.05
C GLU A 29 0.81 -21.90 -4.92
N GLN A 30 1.46 -21.19 -5.85
CA GLN A 30 0.76 -20.20 -6.70
C GLN A 30 -0.05 -20.92 -7.78
N LEU A 31 -1.35 -20.91 -7.63
CA LEU A 31 -2.31 -21.44 -8.60
C LEU A 31 -3.04 -20.26 -9.27
N GLY A 32 -2.83 -20.07 -10.58
CA GLY A 32 -3.46 -19.01 -11.35
C GLY A 32 -2.66 -17.71 -11.39
N GLU A 33 -3.34 -16.58 -11.60
CA GLU A 33 -2.71 -15.26 -11.64
C GLU A 33 -2.32 -14.79 -10.23
N PRO A 34 -1.14 -14.15 -10.07
CA PRO A 34 -0.73 -13.60 -8.79
C PRO A 34 -1.68 -12.51 -8.28
N ASP A 35 -2.07 -12.60 -7.01
CA ASP A 35 -2.80 -11.55 -6.31
C ASP A 35 -1.85 -10.41 -5.92
N LEU A 36 -1.46 -9.60 -6.90
CA LEU A 36 -0.57 -8.47 -6.74
C LEU A 36 -1.37 -7.17 -6.81
N TYR A 37 -1.34 -6.40 -5.73
CA TYR A 37 -2.05 -5.12 -5.64
C TYR A 37 -1.07 -3.97 -5.46
N TRP A 38 -1.37 -2.84 -6.08
CA TRP A 38 -0.56 -1.65 -5.96
C TRP A 38 -1.41 -0.37 -5.96
N THR A 39 -0.85 0.69 -5.44
CA THR A 39 -1.49 2.00 -5.42
C THR A 39 -0.46 3.12 -5.37
N PHE A 40 -0.93 4.35 -5.51
CA PHE A 40 -0.13 5.56 -5.34
C PHE A 40 -0.96 6.64 -4.64
N GLU A 41 -0.27 7.60 -4.05
CA GLU A 41 -0.92 8.76 -3.46
C GLU A 41 -1.30 9.77 -4.55
N ASN A 42 -2.61 10.02 -4.67
CA ASN A 42 -3.15 10.98 -5.65
C ASN A 42 -3.29 12.37 -5.02
N ASN A 43 -2.17 12.95 -4.60
CA ASN A 43 -2.08 14.35 -4.16
C ASN A 43 -1.52 15.22 -5.29
N SER A 44 -0.69 16.23 -4.97
CA SER A 44 -0.17 17.23 -5.92
C SER A 44 0.49 16.64 -7.18
N TYR A 45 1.15 15.49 -7.08
CA TYR A 45 1.80 14.81 -8.21
C TYR A 45 0.96 13.70 -8.85
N GLY A 46 -0.19 13.37 -8.24
CA GLY A 46 -1.04 12.26 -8.69
C GLY A 46 -1.55 12.43 -10.11
N GLN A 47 -1.82 13.66 -10.55
CA GLN A 47 -2.25 13.93 -11.91
C GLN A 47 -1.17 13.53 -12.95
N SER A 48 0.09 13.87 -12.68
CA SER A 48 1.21 13.48 -13.56
C SER A 48 1.41 11.95 -13.60
N VAL A 49 1.18 11.27 -12.47
CA VAL A 49 1.20 9.80 -12.45
C VAL A 49 0.08 9.23 -13.31
N ILE A 50 -1.13 9.78 -13.22
CA ILE A 50 -2.29 9.33 -14.01
C ILE A 50 -2.04 9.51 -15.52
N GLU A 51 -1.47 10.64 -15.93
CA GLU A 51 -1.11 10.90 -17.32
C GLU A 51 -0.12 9.89 -17.86
N LEU A 52 0.97 9.65 -17.12
CA LEU A 52 1.96 8.64 -17.48
C LEU A 52 1.40 7.20 -17.49
N LEU A 53 0.50 6.87 -16.55
CA LEU A 53 -0.18 5.57 -16.54
C LEU A 53 -1.08 5.37 -17.77
N ASN A 54 -1.71 6.46 -18.25
CA ASN A 54 -2.51 6.40 -19.47
C ASN A 54 -1.63 6.21 -20.71
N GLU A 55 -0.44 6.79 -20.75
CA GLU A 55 0.54 6.61 -21.83
C GLU A 55 1.10 5.18 -21.87
N VAL A 56 1.42 4.62 -20.70
CA VAL A 56 1.96 3.26 -20.59
C VAL A 56 0.88 2.21 -20.86
N GLY A 57 -0.36 2.46 -20.44
CA GLY A 57 -1.46 1.50 -20.44
C GLY A 57 -1.41 0.57 -19.21
N LEU A 58 -2.50 0.51 -18.46
CA LEU A 58 -2.56 -0.30 -17.25
C LEU A 58 -2.39 -1.79 -17.51
N ASP A 59 -2.83 -2.26 -18.69
CA ASP A 59 -2.73 -3.67 -19.10
C ASP A 59 -1.29 -4.17 -19.24
N HIS A 60 -0.33 -3.26 -19.31
CA HIS A 60 1.10 -3.56 -19.37
C HIS A 60 1.78 -3.59 -17.99
N ILE A 61 1.03 -3.28 -16.93
CA ILE A 61 1.55 -3.22 -15.56
C ILE A 61 1.00 -4.41 -14.79
N PRO A 62 1.86 -5.30 -14.28
CA PRO A 62 1.41 -6.44 -13.49
C PRO A 62 0.65 -6.02 -12.24
N GLY A 63 -0.33 -6.84 -11.87
CA GLY A 63 -1.13 -6.62 -10.68
C GLY A 63 -2.27 -5.61 -10.90
N GLN A 64 -3.03 -5.37 -9.85
CA GLN A 64 -4.24 -4.59 -9.87
C GLN A 64 -4.06 -3.23 -9.19
N LEU A 65 -4.34 -2.14 -9.91
CA LEU A 65 -4.35 -0.80 -9.33
C LEU A 65 -5.55 -0.64 -8.40
N MET A 66 -5.29 -0.46 -7.11
CA MET A 66 -6.29 -0.15 -6.12
C MET A 66 -6.53 1.36 -6.04
N SER A 67 -7.81 1.75 -6.06
CA SER A 67 -8.23 3.15 -6.01
C SER A 67 -9.39 3.32 -5.04
N GLU A 68 -9.50 4.48 -4.41
CA GLU A 68 -10.64 4.78 -3.55
C GLU A 68 -11.94 4.82 -4.35
N PRO A 69 -13.05 4.27 -3.80
CA PRO A 69 -14.36 4.43 -4.40
C PRO A 69 -14.70 5.94 -4.44
N GLY A 70 -14.92 6.44 -5.66
CA GLY A 70 -15.33 7.82 -5.86
C GLY A 70 -16.75 8.07 -5.34
N GLN A 71 -17.01 9.26 -4.80
CA GLN A 71 -18.38 9.68 -4.43
C GLN A 71 -19.29 9.95 -5.65
N SER A 72 -18.74 9.88 -6.84
CA SER A 72 -19.45 10.10 -8.10
C SER A 72 -19.19 8.95 -9.05
N THR A 73 -20.24 8.35 -9.58
CA THR A 73 -20.25 7.28 -10.58
C THR A 73 -19.51 7.64 -11.88
N PHE A 74 -19.17 8.91 -12.08
CA PHE A 74 -18.58 9.40 -13.34
C PHE A 74 -17.06 9.61 -13.32
N ARG A 75 -16.39 9.63 -12.15
CA ARG A 75 -14.93 9.80 -12.08
C ARG A 75 -14.34 8.94 -10.98
N MET A 76 -13.92 7.75 -11.33
CA MET A 76 -13.00 6.99 -10.47
C MET A 76 -11.70 7.80 -10.32
N ARG A 77 -11.44 8.30 -9.12
CA ARG A 77 -10.14 8.89 -8.80
C ARG A 77 -9.16 7.75 -8.66
N ARG A 78 -8.21 7.63 -9.58
CA ARG A 78 -7.15 6.64 -9.49
C ARG A 78 -6.24 6.93 -8.30
N GLY A 79 -5.84 5.87 -7.59
CA GLY A 79 -5.00 5.98 -6.39
C GLY A 79 -5.77 6.44 -5.14
N PHE A 80 -5.05 6.82 -4.12
CA PHE A 80 -5.58 7.20 -2.81
C PHE A 80 -5.32 8.67 -2.50
N ASN A 81 -6.35 9.39 -2.08
CA ASN A 81 -6.22 10.76 -1.61
C ASN A 81 -6.00 10.76 -0.09
N THR A 82 -4.90 11.36 0.37
CA THR A 82 -4.58 11.50 1.78
C THR A 82 -4.99 12.88 2.29
N ASN A 83 -5.91 12.90 3.25
CA ASN A 83 -6.29 14.07 4.03
C ASN A 83 -6.12 13.77 5.53
N THR A 84 -6.29 14.75 6.39
CA THR A 84 -6.13 14.62 7.84
C THR A 84 -6.98 13.48 8.40
N LYS A 85 -8.24 13.34 7.98
CA LYS A 85 -9.14 12.29 8.45
C LYS A 85 -8.67 10.90 8.02
N THR A 86 -8.39 10.69 6.72
CA THR A 86 -7.96 9.39 6.20
C THR A 86 -6.59 9.00 6.75
N LYS A 87 -5.69 9.96 6.95
CA LYS A 87 -4.39 9.77 7.59
C LYS A 87 -4.53 9.31 9.04
N SER A 88 -5.36 9.99 9.83
CA SER A 88 -5.62 9.63 11.23
C SER A 88 -6.24 8.23 11.36
N GLN A 89 -7.20 7.89 10.51
CA GLN A 89 -7.80 6.56 10.48
C GLN A 89 -6.77 5.46 10.15
N ALA A 90 -5.91 5.71 9.15
CA ALA A 90 -4.85 4.77 8.78
C ALA A 90 -3.84 4.57 9.92
N ILE A 91 -3.46 5.65 10.62
CA ILE A 91 -2.56 5.58 11.78
C ILE A 91 -3.17 4.74 12.91
N THR A 92 -4.44 4.98 13.24
CA THR A 92 -5.15 4.20 14.27
C THR A 92 -5.19 2.72 13.92
N LYS A 93 -5.50 2.40 12.65
CA LYS A 93 -5.50 1.01 12.19
C LYS A 93 -4.10 0.39 12.19
N PHE A 94 -3.11 1.11 11.70
CA PHE A 94 -1.71 0.68 11.71
C PHE A 94 -1.24 0.35 13.14
N LYS A 95 -1.51 1.25 14.09
CA LYS A 95 -1.22 1.02 15.51
C LYS A 95 -1.90 -0.25 16.03
N SER A 96 -3.19 -0.42 15.75
CA SER A 96 -3.95 -1.62 16.13
C SER A 96 -3.33 -2.91 15.55
N LEU A 97 -2.89 -2.90 14.28
CA LEU A 97 -2.26 -4.06 13.64
C LEU A 97 -0.93 -4.43 14.31
N ILE A 98 -0.12 -3.44 14.69
CA ILE A 98 1.14 -3.70 15.42
C ILE A 98 0.86 -4.22 16.83
N GLU A 99 -0.05 -3.58 17.59
CA GLU A 99 -0.36 -3.95 18.97
C GLU A 99 -1.02 -5.34 19.08
N SER A 100 -1.77 -5.75 18.05
CA SER A 100 -2.38 -7.08 17.97
C SER A 100 -1.46 -8.15 17.34
N ASN A 101 -0.19 -7.80 17.07
CA ASN A 101 0.80 -8.66 16.42
C ASN A 101 0.39 -9.19 15.02
N ARG A 102 -0.56 -8.50 14.36
CA ARG A 102 -1.04 -8.82 13.00
C ARG A 102 -0.19 -8.21 11.90
N MET A 103 0.76 -7.34 12.24
CA MET A 103 1.73 -6.75 11.34
C MET A 103 3.09 -6.68 11.99
N GLN A 104 4.11 -7.19 11.30
CA GLN A 104 5.50 -7.14 11.73
C GLN A 104 6.28 -6.19 10.81
N ILE A 105 7.18 -5.42 11.41
CA ILE A 105 8.01 -4.46 10.68
C ILE A 105 9.47 -4.94 10.73
N HIS A 106 10.00 -5.34 9.58
CA HIS A 106 11.40 -5.75 9.44
C HIS A 106 12.30 -4.64 8.89
N SER A 107 11.72 -3.54 8.38
CA SER A 107 12.46 -2.42 7.79
C SER A 107 13.03 -1.50 8.88
N LYS A 108 14.35 -1.55 9.08
CA LYS A 108 15.04 -0.61 9.98
C LYS A 108 14.83 0.87 9.60
N PRO A 109 14.90 1.27 8.32
CA PRO A 109 14.57 2.64 7.91
C PRO A 109 13.16 3.08 8.29
N LEU A 110 12.14 2.21 8.09
CA LEU A 110 10.77 2.53 8.49
C LEU A 110 10.66 2.72 10.01
N VAL A 111 11.29 1.84 10.80
CA VAL A 111 11.31 1.98 12.27
C VAL A 111 11.96 3.30 12.68
N SER A 112 13.03 3.74 12.00
CA SER A 112 13.68 5.04 12.24
C SER A 112 12.73 6.20 11.97
N GLN A 113 12.00 6.17 10.84
CA GLN A 113 11.01 7.21 10.52
C GLN A 113 9.84 7.22 11.51
N LEU A 114 9.36 6.05 11.94
CA LEU A 114 8.28 5.94 12.94
C LEU A 114 8.68 6.56 14.29
N LYS A 115 9.92 6.44 14.74
CA LYS A 115 10.41 7.08 15.96
C LYS A 115 10.39 8.61 15.89
N ASN A 116 10.47 9.17 14.69
CA ASN A 116 10.45 10.60 14.43
C ASN A 116 9.09 11.12 13.95
N TYR A 117 8.08 10.23 13.90
CA TYR A 117 6.74 10.57 13.48
C TYR A 117 5.89 10.99 14.68
N VAL A 118 5.50 12.25 14.73
CA VAL A 118 4.88 12.88 15.90
C VAL A 118 3.56 13.56 15.56
N SER A 119 2.73 13.74 16.56
CA SER A 119 1.54 14.59 16.45
C SER A 119 1.94 16.05 16.22
N LYS A 120 1.30 16.69 15.23
CA LYS A 120 1.51 18.09 14.88
C LYS A 120 0.16 18.75 14.63
N GLY A 121 -0.36 19.41 15.65
CA GLY A 121 -1.76 19.89 15.65
C GLY A 121 -2.73 18.72 15.50
N ASP A 122 -3.67 18.85 14.56
CA ASP A 122 -4.71 17.82 14.28
C ASP A 122 -4.21 16.69 13.34
N SER A 123 -2.91 16.66 13.02
CA SER A 123 -2.33 15.69 12.10
C SER A 123 -1.05 15.08 12.66
N PHE A 124 -0.40 14.27 11.85
CA PHE A 124 0.88 13.63 12.17
C PHE A 124 1.87 13.90 11.06
N ALA A 125 3.12 14.12 11.40
CA ALA A 125 4.20 14.34 10.45
C ALA A 125 5.55 13.98 11.07
N ALA A 126 6.59 13.89 10.25
CA ALA A 126 7.95 13.81 10.73
C ALA A 126 8.34 15.08 11.50
N LYS A 127 9.26 14.95 12.47
CA LYS A 127 9.92 16.08 13.11
C LYS A 127 10.60 16.96 12.06
N SER A 128 10.80 18.23 12.40
CA SER A 128 11.50 19.14 11.49
C SER A 128 12.87 18.60 11.09
N GLY A 129 13.16 18.59 9.77
CA GLY A 129 14.38 18.05 9.19
C GLY A 129 14.39 16.53 8.97
N GLU A 130 13.34 15.81 9.38
CA GLU A 130 13.18 14.38 9.17
C GLU A 130 12.21 14.07 8.04
N HIS A 131 12.17 12.81 7.59
CA HIS A 131 11.33 12.31 6.52
C HIS A 131 10.29 11.32 7.05
N ASP A 132 9.12 11.25 6.40
CA ASP A 132 8.05 10.30 6.70
C ASP A 132 7.53 9.52 5.47
N ASP A 133 8.32 9.50 4.42
CA ASP A 133 7.96 8.88 3.14
C ASP A 133 7.58 7.40 3.29
N LEU A 134 8.38 6.62 4.03
CA LEU A 134 8.10 5.21 4.28
C LEU A 134 6.89 5.02 5.21
N VAL A 135 6.67 5.93 6.14
CA VAL A 135 5.47 5.91 6.99
C VAL A 135 4.24 6.18 6.13
N SER A 136 4.28 7.18 5.27
CA SER A 136 3.19 7.51 4.33
C SER A 136 2.87 6.35 3.40
N ALA A 137 3.89 5.72 2.81
CA ALA A 137 3.73 4.51 2.00
C ALA A 137 3.08 3.37 2.79
N THR A 138 3.52 3.13 4.02
CA THR A 138 2.95 2.09 4.90
C THR A 138 1.47 2.38 5.21
N LEU A 139 1.11 3.64 5.45
CA LEU A 139 -0.28 4.02 5.69
C LEU A 139 -1.17 3.79 4.46
N LEU A 140 -0.64 3.98 3.24
CA LEU A 140 -1.36 3.61 2.00
C LEU A 140 -1.58 2.10 1.92
N ILE A 141 -0.58 1.29 2.25
CA ILE A 141 -0.70 -0.19 2.30
C ILE A 141 -1.77 -0.60 3.31
N VAL A 142 -1.79 -0.02 4.51
CA VAL A 142 -2.81 -0.29 5.53
C VAL A 142 -4.22 0.05 5.01
N ARG A 143 -4.40 1.16 4.31
CA ARG A 143 -5.69 1.53 3.70
C ARG A 143 -6.08 0.57 2.58
N MET A 144 -5.14 0.19 1.75
CA MET A 144 -5.34 -0.75 0.67
C MET A 144 -5.76 -2.13 1.19
N SER A 145 -5.09 -2.66 2.21
CA SER A 145 -5.43 -3.95 2.82
C SER A 145 -6.85 -3.97 3.39
N GLN A 146 -7.33 -2.84 3.96
CA GLN A 146 -8.71 -2.72 4.42
C GLN A 146 -9.74 -2.78 3.28
N MET A 147 -9.37 -2.34 2.09
CA MET A 147 -10.24 -2.42 0.91
C MET A 147 -10.25 -3.82 0.31
N ILE A 148 -9.10 -4.45 0.19
CA ILE A 148 -8.98 -5.84 -0.28
C ILE A 148 -9.86 -6.75 0.59
N GLY A 149 -9.75 -6.65 1.92
CA GLY A 149 -10.57 -7.41 2.86
C GLY A 149 -12.09 -7.18 2.75
N LYS A 150 -12.53 -6.12 2.07
CA LYS A 150 -13.97 -5.88 1.79
C LYS A 150 -14.41 -6.42 0.43
N TRP A 151 -13.48 -6.68 -0.47
CA TRP A 151 -13.77 -7.11 -1.83
C TRP A 151 -13.64 -8.61 -2.03
N ASP A 152 -12.80 -9.25 -1.24
CA ASP A 152 -12.61 -10.69 -1.26
C ASP A 152 -13.08 -11.27 0.08
N ASP A 153 -14.23 -11.94 0.06
CA ASP A 153 -14.83 -12.57 1.25
C ASP A 153 -13.89 -13.60 1.90
N ARG A 154 -13.03 -14.26 1.10
CA ARG A 154 -12.03 -15.21 1.60
C ARG A 154 -10.89 -14.47 2.28
N THR A 155 -10.36 -13.42 1.67
CA THR A 155 -9.35 -12.55 2.29
C THR A 155 -9.91 -11.85 3.52
N ALA A 156 -11.19 -11.41 3.48
CA ALA A 156 -11.87 -10.84 4.64
C ALA A 156 -12.03 -11.87 5.77
N ALA A 157 -12.43 -13.10 5.45
CA ALA A 157 -12.54 -14.19 6.43
C ALA A 157 -11.17 -14.53 7.05
N THR A 158 -10.13 -14.65 6.24
CA THR A 158 -8.75 -14.89 6.72
C THR A 158 -8.23 -13.75 7.59
N LEU A 159 -8.53 -12.50 7.24
CA LEU A 159 -8.13 -11.33 8.03
C LEU A 159 -8.95 -11.16 9.32
N MET A 160 -10.15 -11.71 9.39
CA MET A 160 -11.05 -11.63 10.56
C MET A 160 -10.99 -12.86 11.45
N ASP A 161 -10.62 -14.00 10.91
CA ASP A 161 -10.54 -15.27 11.65
C ASP A 161 -9.21 -15.38 12.40
N ASN A 162 -9.26 -15.01 13.68
CA ASN A 162 -8.12 -15.17 14.58
C ASN A 162 -7.82 -16.65 14.91
N SER A 163 -8.72 -17.59 14.59
CA SER A 163 -8.56 -19.02 14.91
C SER A 163 -7.53 -19.70 14.01
N LEU A 164 -7.29 -19.16 12.81
CA LEU A 164 -6.26 -19.68 11.90
C LEU A 164 -4.83 -19.32 12.30
N LEU A 165 -4.65 -18.41 13.24
CA LEU A 165 -3.33 -18.04 13.78
C LEU A 165 -2.80 -19.06 14.82
N GLU A 166 -3.63 -20.00 15.26
CA GLU A 166 -3.25 -21.08 16.18
C GLU A 166 -2.86 -22.39 15.46
N ILE A 167 -2.98 -22.46 14.14
CA ILE A 167 -2.55 -23.62 13.37
C ILE A 167 -1.09 -23.46 12.99
N ASP A 168 -0.27 -24.19 13.72
CA ASP A 168 1.17 -24.35 13.58
C ASP A 168 1.61 -24.48 12.10
N GLY A 169 2.40 -23.52 11.62
CA GLY A 169 3.34 -23.73 10.52
C GLY A 169 2.88 -23.39 9.10
N LEU A 170 1.67 -22.93 8.84
CA LEU A 170 1.25 -22.49 7.50
C LEU A 170 0.93 -20.99 7.52
N GLN A 171 1.96 -20.16 7.47
CA GLN A 171 1.79 -18.76 7.09
C GLN A 171 1.52 -18.72 5.58
N GLU A 172 0.25 -18.56 5.20
CA GLU A 172 -0.03 -18.14 3.83
C GLU A 172 0.66 -16.79 3.58
N PRO A 173 1.40 -16.66 2.47
CA PRO A 173 2.10 -15.42 2.18
C PRO A 173 1.07 -14.29 2.07
N MET A 174 1.24 -13.26 2.90
CA MET A 174 0.46 -12.03 2.80
C MET A 174 0.63 -11.42 1.41
N PRO A 175 -0.44 -10.93 0.76
CA PRO A 175 -0.31 -10.27 -0.54
C PRO A 175 0.70 -9.13 -0.46
N ILE A 176 1.65 -9.12 -1.39
CA ILE A 176 2.69 -8.09 -1.44
C ILE A 176 2.06 -6.82 -2.02
N ALA A 177 2.04 -5.78 -1.23
CA ALA A 177 1.55 -4.48 -1.63
C ALA A 177 2.71 -3.52 -1.93
N VAL A 178 2.64 -2.84 -3.07
CA VAL A 178 3.59 -1.79 -3.46
C VAL A 178 2.86 -0.46 -3.58
N SER A 179 3.37 0.57 -2.92
CA SER A 179 2.87 1.93 -3.07
C SER A 179 3.97 2.89 -3.53
N ILE A 180 3.58 3.89 -4.32
CA ILE A 180 4.41 5.03 -4.70
C ILE A 180 3.94 6.28 -3.97
N TRP A 181 4.85 7.15 -3.67
CA TRP A 181 4.75 8.41 -2.94
C TRP A 181 5.47 9.57 -3.67
#